data_d7dd0a00c3e6483fe40ed26528e6020f
#
_entry.id   d7dd0a00c3e6483fe40ed26528e6020f
#
_cell.length_a   1.000
_cell.length_b   1.000
_cell.length_c   1.000
_cell.angle_alpha   90.00
_cell.angle_beta   90.00
_cell.angle_gamma   90.00
#
_symmetry.space_group_name_H-M   'P 1'
#
loop_
_entity.id
_entity.type
_entity.pdbx_description
1 polymer ?
#
loop_
_entity_poly.entity_id
_entity_poly.type
_entity_poly.pdbx_seq_one_letter_code
_entity_poly.pdbx_strand_id
1 'polypeptide(L)'
;IDKKVPAIGFIAHVDTSPDASGKDVKPQIIKDYDGGDIELKGVPGLFLKPSEFPELLAHKGETIITTDGTTLLGADDKAGVAEIMNAVQYIMEHPEFKHGDIKIGFTPDEEIGRGVVKFDVKRFGADYAYTMDGGEIGELEFENFNAASAKIHIQGRNVHPGYAKDKMKNAI
;
A
#
# COMPACT_ATOMS: atom_id res chain seq x y z
N ILE A 1 -7.87 -12.29 28.68
CA ILE A 1 -7.65 -10.84 28.48
C ILE A 1 -7.27 -10.20 29.81
N ASP A 2 -6.15 -9.48 29.83
CA ASP A 2 -5.71 -8.70 31.00
C ASP A 2 -6.04 -7.21 30.78
N LYS A 3 -6.98 -6.69 31.57
CA LYS A 3 -7.41 -5.28 31.49
C LYS A 3 -6.44 -4.28 32.13
N LYS A 4 -5.34 -4.76 32.72
CA LYS A 4 -4.31 -3.90 33.31
C LYS A 4 -3.24 -3.48 32.32
N VAL A 5 -3.18 -4.12 31.17
CA VAL A 5 -2.26 -3.74 30.08
C VAL A 5 -2.97 -2.86 29.05
N PRO A 6 -2.23 -1.98 28.35
CA PRO A 6 -2.79 -1.10 27.35
C PRO A 6 -3.53 -1.85 26.25
N ALA A 7 -4.56 -1.21 25.67
CA ALA A 7 -5.21 -1.70 24.49
C ALA A 7 -4.34 -1.39 23.26
N ILE A 8 -4.10 -2.39 22.41
CA ILE A 8 -3.31 -2.26 21.20
C ILE A 8 -4.23 -2.32 19.99
N GLY A 9 -4.03 -1.39 19.06
CA GLY A 9 -4.72 -1.36 17.78
C GLY A 9 -3.85 -1.89 16.64
N PHE A 10 -4.48 -2.57 15.68
CA PHE A 10 -3.90 -2.91 14.39
C PHE A 10 -4.80 -2.38 13.29
N ILE A 11 -4.19 -1.73 12.30
CA ILE A 11 -4.90 -1.05 11.22
C ILE A 11 -4.27 -1.49 9.90
N ALA A 12 -5.12 -1.75 8.91
CA ALA A 12 -4.74 -2.00 7.52
C ALA A 12 -5.78 -1.41 6.58
N HIS A 13 -5.42 -1.08 5.35
CA HIS A 13 -6.41 -0.61 4.39
C HIS A 13 -6.89 -1.72 3.44
N VAL A 14 -8.09 -1.56 2.91
CA VAL A 14 -8.74 -2.59 2.08
C VAL A 14 -8.83 -2.22 0.61
N ASP A 15 -8.60 -0.95 0.27
CA ASP A 15 -8.56 -0.47 -1.10
C ASP A 15 -7.20 -0.77 -1.76
N THR A 16 -7.13 -0.58 -3.05
CA THR A 16 -5.91 -0.64 -3.86
C THR A 16 -5.80 0.61 -4.69
N SER A 17 -4.57 0.95 -5.10
CA SER A 17 -4.29 2.11 -5.94
C SER A 17 -5.24 2.17 -7.14
N PRO A 18 -5.80 3.35 -7.46
CA PRO A 18 -6.65 3.54 -8.63
C PRO A 18 -5.88 3.59 -9.95
N ASP A 19 -4.54 3.52 -9.91
CA ASP A 19 -3.69 3.67 -11.10
C ASP A 19 -3.83 2.51 -12.09
N ALA A 20 -4.22 1.33 -11.61
CA ALA A 20 -4.51 0.18 -12.45
C ALA A 20 -5.63 -0.68 -11.84
N SER A 21 -6.20 -1.57 -12.66
CA SER A 21 -7.29 -2.44 -12.22
C SER A 21 -6.84 -3.43 -11.14
N GLY A 22 -7.62 -3.57 -10.09
CA GLY A 22 -7.53 -4.65 -9.10
C GLY A 22 -8.62 -5.71 -9.27
N LYS A 23 -9.30 -5.77 -10.44
CA LYS A 23 -10.40 -6.69 -10.67
C LYS A 23 -9.92 -8.00 -11.31
N ASP A 24 -10.41 -9.12 -10.78
CA ASP A 24 -10.12 -10.48 -11.29
C ASP A 24 -8.62 -10.79 -11.27
N VAL A 25 -7.94 -10.46 -10.18
CA VAL A 25 -6.50 -10.68 -9.99
C VAL A 25 -6.14 -12.15 -10.16
N LYS A 26 -5.09 -12.40 -10.94
CA LYS A 26 -4.57 -13.75 -11.21
C LYS A 26 -3.15 -13.86 -10.68
N PRO A 27 -2.97 -14.32 -9.44
CA PRO A 27 -1.65 -14.44 -8.84
C PRO A 27 -0.85 -15.55 -9.49
N GLN A 28 0.44 -15.31 -9.66
CA GLN A 28 1.45 -16.30 -10.05
C GLN A 28 2.36 -16.56 -8.85
N ILE A 29 2.62 -17.83 -8.56
CA ILE A 29 3.49 -18.23 -7.45
C ILE A 29 4.78 -18.77 -8.05
N ILE A 30 5.88 -18.10 -7.79
CA ILE A 30 7.24 -18.46 -8.20
C ILE A 30 7.95 -19.00 -6.96
N LYS A 31 8.12 -20.32 -6.90
CA LYS A 31 8.84 -20.99 -5.82
C LYS A 31 10.34 -20.99 -6.10
N ASP A 32 11.13 -20.88 -5.02
CA ASP A 32 12.59 -20.97 -5.08
C ASP A 32 13.17 -20.05 -6.17
N TYR A 33 12.79 -18.77 -6.12
CA TYR A 33 13.18 -17.77 -7.13
C TYR A 33 14.69 -17.79 -7.38
N ASP A 34 15.09 -17.98 -8.62
CA ASP A 34 16.49 -18.14 -9.01
C ASP A 34 17.24 -16.83 -9.24
N GLY A 35 16.54 -15.69 -9.28
CA GLY A 35 17.09 -14.36 -9.56
C GLY A 35 17.05 -13.99 -11.05
N GLY A 36 16.33 -14.76 -11.88
CA GLY A 36 16.10 -14.47 -13.29
C GLY A 36 14.89 -13.57 -13.54
N ASP A 37 14.61 -13.32 -14.81
CA ASP A 37 13.45 -12.57 -15.25
C ASP A 37 12.15 -13.35 -14.95
N ILE A 38 11.14 -12.68 -14.41
CA ILE A 38 9.83 -13.26 -14.13
C ILE A 38 8.85 -12.85 -15.23
N GLU A 39 8.38 -13.79 -16.04
CA GLU A 39 7.35 -13.53 -17.03
C GLU A 39 5.98 -13.33 -16.37
N LEU A 40 5.29 -12.24 -16.72
CA LEU A 40 3.91 -11.98 -16.33
C LEU A 40 2.97 -12.50 -17.43
N LYS A 41 2.52 -13.73 -17.27
CA LYS A 41 1.93 -14.59 -18.31
C LYS A 41 0.63 -14.10 -18.94
N GLY A 42 -0.02 -13.13 -18.33
CA GLY A 42 -1.25 -12.51 -18.85
C GLY A 42 -0.99 -11.46 -19.94
N VAL A 43 0.26 -10.98 -20.05
CA VAL A 43 0.65 -9.97 -21.04
C VAL A 43 1.89 -10.45 -21.80
N PRO A 44 1.75 -10.87 -23.07
CA PRO A 44 2.88 -11.38 -23.85
C PRO A 44 4.08 -10.44 -23.88
N GLY A 45 5.25 -10.93 -23.51
CA GLY A 45 6.50 -10.16 -23.52
C GLY A 45 6.69 -9.21 -22.35
N LEU A 46 5.82 -9.23 -21.35
CA LEU A 46 5.98 -8.47 -20.12
C LEU A 46 6.75 -9.29 -19.07
N PHE A 47 7.81 -8.69 -18.54
CA PHE A 47 8.66 -9.32 -17.53
C PHE A 47 8.96 -8.36 -16.39
N LEU A 48 9.06 -8.88 -15.17
CA LEU A 48 9.77 -8.23 -14.08
C LEU A 48 11.24 -8.66 -14.16
N LYS A 49 12.12 -7.70 -14.40
CA LYS A 49 13.53 -7.97 -14.62
C LYS A 49 14.39 -7.42 -13.50
N PRO A 50 15.33 -8.20 -12.95
CA PRO A 50 16.26 -7.70 -11.95
C PRO A 50 17.13 -6.52 -12.44
N SER A 51 17.30 -6.37 -13.76
CA SER A 51 17.97 -5.20 -14.35
C SER A 51 17.18 -3.90 -14.21
N GLU A 52 15.85 -3.99 -14.06
CA GLU A 52 14.94 -2.86 -13.88
C GLU A 52 14.51 -2.72 -12.41
N PHE A 53 14.45 -3.84 -11.69
CA PHE A 53 14.03 -3.98 -10.29
C PHE A 53 15.08 -4.78 -9.51
N PRO A 54 16.23 -4.19 -9.15
CA PRO A 54 17.35 -4.91 -8.55
C PRO A 54 17.05 -5.50 -7.17
N GLU A 55 16.06 -4.97 -6.46
CA GLU A 55 15.55 -5.48 -5.20
C GLU A 55 15.09 -6.95 -5.29
N LEU A 56 14.62 -7.41 -6.45
CA LEU A 56 14.28 -8.82 -6.68
C LEU A 56 15.42 -9.79 -6.35
N LEU A 57 16.67 -9.35 -6.49
CA LEU A 57 17.84 -10.20 -6.22
C LEU A 57 18.02 -10.53 -4.73
N ALA A 58 17.43 -9.73 -3.83
CA ALA A 58 17.44 -10.01 -2.40
C ALA A 58 16.57 -11.22 -2.03
N HIS A 59 15.60 -11.56 -2.90
CA HIS A 59 14.61 -12.62 -2.65
C HIS A 59 14.95 -13.95 -3.34
N LYS A 60 16.22 -14.17 -3.69
CA LYS A 60 16.66 -15.48 -4.25
C LYS A 60 16.46 -16.61 -3.24
N GLY A 61 15.86 -17.70 -3.72
CA GLY A 61 15.51 -18.85 -2.90
C GLY A 61 14.18 -18.71 -2.16
N GLU A 62 13.54 -17.56 -2.25
CA GLU A 62 12.23 -17.33 -1.64
C GLU A 62 11.08 -17.63 -2.61
N THR A 63 9.87 -17.68 -2.08
CA THR A 63 8.66 -17.76 -2.90
C THR A 63 8.14 -16.34 -3.14
N ILE A 64 8.08 -15.94 -4.41
CA ILE A 64 7.55 -14.65 -4.84
C ILE A 64 6.14 -14.85 -5.40
N ILE A 65 5.26 -13.92 -5.07
CA ILE A 65 3.90 -13.86 -5.63
C ILE A 65 3.80 -12.58 -6.47
N THR A 66 3.43 -12.75 -7.74
CA THR A 66 3.16 -11.64 -8.67
C THR A 66 1.73 -11.73 -9.21
N THR A 67 1.29 -10.72 -9.93
CA THR A 67 0.14 -10.86 -10.82
C THR A 67 0.57 -11.46 -12.18
N ASP A 68 -0.40 -11.72 -13.05
CA ASP A 68 -0.13 -12.10 -14.43
C ASP A 68 0.19 -10.90 -15.35
N GLY A 69 0.27 -9.69 -14.80
CA GLY A 69 0.53 -8.45 -15.52
C GLY A 69 -0.71 -7.72 -16.03
N THR A 70 -1.91 -8.30 -15.89
CA THR A 70 -3.16 -7.65 -16.33
C THR A 70 -3.79 -6.74 -15.28
N THR A 71 -3.38 -6.90 -14.01
CA THR A 71 -3.91 -6.15 -12.86
C THR A 71 -2.82 -5.79 -11.86
N LEU A 72 -3.15 -4.98 -10.87
CA LEU A 72 -2.39 -4.91 -9.62
C LEU A 72 -2.47 -6.25 -8.88
N LEU A 73 -1.49 -6.55 -8.03
CA LEU A 73 -1.56 -7.68 -7.11
C LEU A 73 -2.49 -7.37 -5.92
N GLY A 74 -2.35 -6.18 -5.35
CA GLY A 74 -3.10 -5.73 -4.19
C GLY A 74 -2.56 -6.31 -2.87
N ALA A 75 -1.29 -6.68 -2.82
CA ALA A 75 -0.62 -7.02 -1.57
C ALA A 75 -0.62 -5.83 -0.61
N ASP A 76 -0.44 -4.66 -1.14
CA ASP A 76 -0.66 -3.38 -0.50
C ASP A 76 -2.17 -3.07 -0.55
N ASP A 77 -2.93 -3.08 0.57
CA ASP A 77 -2.45 -3.54 1.89
C ASP A 77 -3.26 -4.75 2.40
N LYS A 78 -3.74 -5.60 1.47
CA LYS A 78 -4.44 -6.83 1.88
C LYS A 78 -3.51 -7.86 2.55
N ALA A 79 -2.19 -7.70 2.42
CA ALA A 79 -1.23 -8.45 3.21
C ALA A 79 -1.40 -8.12 4.70
N GLY A 80 -1.40 -6.85 5.07
CA GLY A 80 -1.65 -6.41 6.44
C GLY A 80 -3.00 -6.86 6.99
N VAL A 81 -4.05 -6.83 6.15
CA VAL A 81 -5.35 -7.40 6.53
C VAL A 81 -5.22 -8.90 6.86
N ALA A 82 -4.52 -9.66 6.03
CA ALA A 82 -4.32 -11.10 6.24
C ALA A 82 -3.48 -11.39 7.49
N GLU A 83 -2.43 -10.61 7.71
CA GLU A 83 -1.56 -10.71 8.88
C GLU A 83 -2.34 -10.48 10.18
N ILE A 84 -3.12 -9.40 10.25
CA ILE A 84 -3.98 -9.09 11.40
C ILE A 84 -4.95 -10.23 11.66
N MET A 85 -5.63 -10.71 10.64
CA MET A 85 -6.65 -11.76 10.80
C MET A 85 -6.04 -13.10 11.21
N ASN A 86 -4.87 -13.48 10.65
CA ASN A 86 -4.17 -14.68 11.07
C ASN A 86 -3.64 -14.59 12.52
N ALA A 87 -3.08 -13.44 12.90
CA ALA A 87 -2.61 -13.22 14.26
C ALA A 87 -3.75 -13.33 15.27
N VAL A 88 -4.90 -12.75 14.97
CA VAL A 88 -6.10 -12.83 15.82
C VAL A 88 -6.61 -14.27 15.91
N GLN A 89 -6.70 -14.97 14.79
CA GLN A 89 -7.09 -16.38 14.79
C GLN A 89 -6.15 -17.20 15.66
N TYR A 90 -4.85 -17.02 15.49
CA TYR A 90 -3.84 -17.73 16.30
C TYR A 90 -4.01 -17.47 17.80
N ILE A 91 -4.20 -16.22 18.20
CA ILE A 91 -4.42 -15.87 19.61
C ILE A 91 -5.70 -16.51 20.16
N MET A 92 -6.76 -16.57 19.37
CA MET A 92 -8.04 -17.20 19.77
C MET A 92 -7.91 -18.72 19.93
N GLU A 93 -7.09 -19.37 19.11
CA GLU A 93 -6.82 -20.81 19.16
C GLU A 93 -5.83 -21.19 20.27
N HIS A 94 -5.07 -20.21 20.82
CA HIS A 94 -4.05 -20.40 21.84
C HIS A 94 -4.35 -19.58 23.12
N PRO A 95 -5.28 -20.03 23.95
CA PRO A 95 -5.73 -19.28 25.13
C PRO A 95 -4.64 -19.11 26.21
N GLU A 96 -3.52 -19.79 26.11
CA GLU A 96 -2.34 -19.58 26.95
C GLU A 96 -1.65 -18.23 26.71
N PHE A 97 -1.85 -17.59 25.52
CA PHE A 97 -1.37 -16.26 25.25
C PHE A 97 -2.13 -15.21 26.07
N LYS A 98 -1.41 -14.53 26.93
CA LYS A 98 -1.97 -13.44 27.72
C LYS A 98 -1.84 -12.14 26.96
N HIS A 99 -2.96 -11.46 26.77
CA HIS A 99 -2.99 -10.19 26.04
C HIS A 99 -3.99 -9.21 26.66
N GLY A 100 -3.82 -7.93 26.37
CA GLY A 100 -4.81 -6.88 26.65
C GLY A 100 -5.93 -6.87 25.63
N ASP A 101 -6.68 -5.76 25.57
CA ASP A 101 -7.64 -5.55 24.49
C ASP A 101 -6.89 -5.36 23.17
N ILE A 102 -7.32 -6.08 22.15
CA ILE A 102 -6.86 -5.91 20.77
C ILE A 102 -7.98 -5.25 19.99
N LYS A 103 -7.66 -4.14 19.33
CA LYS A 103 -8.57 -3.38 18.49
C LYS A 103 -8.15 -3.54 17.04
N ILE A 104 -9.11 -3.76 16.15
CA ILE A 104 -8.85 -3.94 14.73
C ILE A 104 -9.62 -2.88 13.96
N GLY A 105 -8.93 -2.19 13.08
CA GLY A 105 -9.49 -1.20 12.17
C GLY A 105 -9.12 -1.52 10.73
N PHE A 106 -10.12 -1.55 9.84
CA PHE A 106 -9.88 -1.57 8.41
C PHE A 106 -10.38 -0.29 7.80
N THR A 107 -9.54 0.37 7.01
CA THR A 107 -9.84 1.67 6.40
C THR A 107 -10.02 1.52 4.89
N PRO A 108 -10.99 2.21 4.30
CA PRO A 108 -11.08 2.40 2.85
C PRO A 108 -10.33 3.67 2.44
N ASP A 109 -10.10 3.85 1.13
CA ASP A 109 -9.65 5.10 0.53
C ASP A 109 -8.27 5.61 1.03
N GLU A 110 -7.38 4.73 1.52
CA GLU A 110 -6.02 5.10 1.93
C GLU A 110 -5.25 5.64 0.73
N GLU A 111 -5.27 4.93 -0.37
CA GLU A 111 -4.54 5.19 -1.62
C GLU A 111 -4.89 6.51 -2.31
N ILE A 112 -5.97 7.14 -1.89
CA ILE A 112 -6.38 8.48 -2.32
C ILE A 112 -6.31 9.51 -1.19
N GLY A 113 -5.61 9.19 -0.08
CA GLY A 113 -5.39 10.07 1.05
C GLY A 113 -6.64 10.36 1.87
N ARG A 114 -7.61 9.47 1.91
CA ARG A 114 -8.90 9.65 2.61
C ARG A 114 -9.19 8.62 3.69
N GLY A 115 -8.27 7.68 3.92
CA GLY A 115 -8.46 6.56 4.84
C GLY A 115 -8.88 6.96 6.25
N VAL A 116 -8.39 8.09 6.75
CA VAL A 116 -8.65 8.55 8.12
C VAL A 116 -9.80 9.55 8.25
N VAL A 117 -10.40 10.00 7.15
CA VAL A 117 -11.41 11.09 7.17
C VAL A 117 -12.62 10.80 8.07
N LYS A 118 -13.01 9.54 8.19
CA LYS A 118 -14.13 9.09 9.00
C LYS A 118 -13.72 8.13 10.13
N PHE A 119 -12.43 8.01 10.40
CA PHE A 119 -11.94 7.10 11.43
C PHE A 119 -12.21 7.68 12.82
N ASP A 120 -13.06 7.02 13.58
CA ASP A 120 -13.41 7.43 14.93
C ASP A 120 -12.39 6.89 15.95
N VAL A 121 -11.36 7.67 16.20
CA VAL A 121 -10.27 7.33 17.14
C VAL A 121 -10.80 7.02 18.54
N LYS A 122 -11.82 7.74 19.01
CA LYS A 122 -12.39 7.51 20.35
C LYS A 122 -13.12 6.18 20.43
N ARG A 123 -13.88 5.84 19.39
CA ARG A 123 -14.57 4.55 19.30
C ARG A 123 -13.59 3.39 19.12
N PHE A 124 -12.53 3.59 18.36
CA PHE A 124 -11.46 2.61 18.19
C PHE A 124 -10.85 2.24 19.53
N GLY A 125 -10.53 3.23 20.37
CA GLY A 125 -10.22 3.05 21.78
C GLY A 125 -8.98 2.22 22.05
N ALA A 126 -7.95 2.33 21.23
CA ALA A 126 -6.62 1.79 21.47
C ALA A 126 -5.75 2.86 22.14
N ASP A 127 -4.87 2.44 23.07
CA ASP A 127 -3.85 3.31 23.66
C ASP A 127 -2.68 3.52 22.69
N TYR A 128 -2.34 2.49 21.92
CA TYR A 128 -1.32 2.49 20.86
C TYR A 128 -1.87 1.75 19.65
N ALA A 129 -1.46 2.14 18.46
CA ALA A 129 -1.84 1.45 17.24
C ALA A 129 -0.66 1.30 16.28
N TYR A 130 -0.67 0.21 15.54
CA TYR A 130 0.26 -0.08 14.46
C TYR A 130 -0.52 -0.18 13.15
N THR A 131 -0.06 0.52 12.13
CA THR A 131 -0.53 0.31 10.76
C THR A 131 0.31 -0.79 10.14
N MET A 132 -0.35 -1.84 9.66
CA MET A 132 0.30 -3.03 9.08
C MET A 132 0.49 -2.84 7.57
N ASP A 133 1.19 -1.78 7.20
CA ASP A 133 1.36 -1.29 5.83
C ASP A 133 2.85 -0.94 5.61
N GLY A 134 3.70 -1.87 6.02
CA GLY A 134 5.13 -1.72 6.00
C GLY A 134 5.79 -2.33 4.77
N GLY A 135 7.10 -2.13 4.64
CA GLY A 135 7.95 -2.70 3.61
C GLY A 135 8.58 -4.03 4.01
N GLU A 136 9.76 -3.96 4.60
CA GLU A 136 10.57 -5.13 4.93
C GLU A 136 10.09 -5.86 6.19
N ILE A 137 10.28 -7.18 6.22
CA ILE A 137 9.91 -7.98 7.40
C ILE A 137 10.71 -7.54 8.61
N GLY A 138 9.99 -7.19 9.69
CA GLY A 138 10.58 -6.77 10.97
C GLY A 138 10.95 -5.29 11.02
N GLU A 139 10.66 -4.52 10.01
CA GLU A 139 10.79 -3.06 10.03
C GLU A 139 9.72 -2.44 10.93
N LEU A 140 10.12 -1.44 11.69
CA LEU A 140 9.23 -0.61 12.50
C LEU A 140 9.53 0.86 12.25
N GLU A 141 8.64 1.51 11.55
CA GLU A 141 8.68 2.95 11.36
C GLU A 141 7.94 3.65 12.49
N PHE A 142 8.58 4.61 13.15
CA PHE A 142 8.01 5.37 14.26
C PHE A 142 8.22 6.88 14.12
N GLU A 143 8.79 7.30 13.01
CA GLU A 143 8.96 8.72 12.65
C GLU A 143 8.11 9.04 11.43
N ASN A 144 7.67 10.29 11.31
CA ASN A 144 6.98 10.80 10.15
C ASN A 144 7.71 12.00 9.56
N PHE A 145 7.31 12.40 8.37
CA PHE A 145 7.85 13.57 7.69
C PHE A 145 6.74 14.59 7.43
N ASN A 146 7.14 15.85 7.25
CA ASN A 146 6.23 16.89 6.81
C ASN A 146 6.24 16.97 5.29
N ALA A 147 5.08 16.98 4.68
CA ALA A 147 4.90 17.13 3.25
C ALA A 147 3.93 18.27 2.94
N ALA A 148 4.15 18.91 1.80
CA ALA A 148 3.23 19.89 1.25
C ALA A 148 3.14 19.72 -0.27
N SER A 149 1.97 19.95 -0.83
CA SER A 149 1.77 20.02 -2.27
C SER A 149 1.22 21.38 -2.66
N ALA A 150 1.55 21.84 -3.87
CA ALA A 150 1.01 23.05 -4.43
C ALA A 150 0.51 22.80 -5.86
N LYS A 151 -0.70 23.23 -6.14
CA LYS A 151 -1.26 23.25 -7.50
C LYS A 151 -1.27 24.68 -8.01
N ILE A 152 -0.44 24.97 -8.99
CA ILE A 152 -0.32 26.32 -9.57
C ILE A 152 -1.09 26.33 -10.89
N HIS A 153 -2.06 27.22 -10.99
CA HIS A 153 -2.80 27.47 -12.22
C HIS A 153 -2.37 28.81 -12.82
N ILE A 154 -1.76 28.78 -14.02
CA ILE A 154 -1.31 29.98 -14.74
C ILE A 154 -2.19 30.16 -15.97
N GLN A 155 -2.94 31.27 -16.01
CA GLN A 155 -3.80 31.62 -17.13
C GLN A 155 -3.11 32.60 -18.07
N GLY A 156 -2.75 32.12 -19.25
CA GLY A 156 -2.25 32.96 -20.32
C GLY A 156 -3.37 33.49 -21.22
N ARG A 157 -3.01 34.30 -22.20
CA ARG A 157 -3.87 34.76 -23.29
C ARG A 157 -3.24 34.41 -24.64
N ASN A 158 -3.82 33.45 -25.31
CA ASN A 158 -3.40 33.11 -26.66
C ASN A 158 -3.92 34.13 -27.68
N VAL A 159 -3.08 34.49 -28.65
CA VAL A 159 -3.40 35.34 -29.79
C VAL A 159 -2.70 34.75 -31.01
N HIS A 160 -3.30 34.89 -32.18
CA HIS A 160 -2.64 34.48 -33.43
C HIS A 160 -1.24 35.12 -33.55
N PRO A 161 -0.19 34.34 -33.91
CA PRO A 161 1.21 34.80 -33.86
C PRO A 161 1.45 36.14 -34.59
N GLY A 162 0.78 36.38 -35.72
CA GLY A 162 0.87 37.64 -36.48
C GLY A 162 0.34 38.88 -35.75
N TYR A 163 -0.39 38.70 -34.64
CA TYR A 163 -1.00 39.79 -33.86
C TYR A 163 -0.60 39.71 -32.36
N ALA A 164 0.38 38.89 -32.03
CA ALA A 164 0.71 38.56 -30.65
C ALA A 164 1.46 39.67 -29.89
N LYS A 165 2.17 40.54 -30.62
CA LYS A 165 2.96 41.64 -30.04
C LYS A 165 2.06 42.50 -29.15
N ASP A 166 2.47 42.72 -27.92
CA ASP A 166 1.80 43.51 -26.87
C ASP A 166 0.40 43.01 -26.48
N LYS A 167 -0.07 41.86 -26.98
CA LYS A 167 -1.40 41.30 -26.73
C LYS A 167 -1.36 39.91 -26.09
N MET A 168 -0.42 39.05 -26.49
CA MET A 168 -0.29 37.73 -25.96
C MET A 168 0.30 37.79 -24.52
N LYS A 169 -0.24 36.95 -23.65
CA LYS A 169 0.35 36.68 -22.33
C LYS A 169 0.75 35.22 -22.29
N ASN A 170 2.04 34.97 -22.22
CA ASN A 170 2.55 33.62 -22.08
C ASN A 170 2.19 33.10 -20.70
N ALA A 171 1.82 31.81 -20.61
CA ALA A 171 1.54 31.12 -19.35
C ALA A 171 2.78 30.40 -18.79
N ILE A 172 3.88 30.39 -19.56
CA ILE A 172 5.15 29.75 -19.18
C ILE A 172 6.20 30.81 -19.00
#